data_ac77b5aabb91be653f8c43598035042a
#
_entry.id   ac77b5aabb91be653f8c43598035042a
#
_cell.length_a   1.000
_cell.length_b   1.000
_cell.length_c   1.000
_cell.angle_alpha   90.00
_cell.angle_beta   90.00
_cell.angle_gamma   90.00
#
_symmetry.space_group_name_H-M   'P 1'
#
loop_
_entity.id
_entity.type
_entity.pdbx_description
1 polymer ?
#
loop_
_entity_poly.entity_id
_entity_poly.type
_entity_poly.pdbx_seq_one_letter_code
_entity_poly.pdbx_strand_id
1 'polypeptide(L)'
;MDITQLLAFSVKNKASDLHLSAGLPPMIRVHGDVRRINVEALDHRAVHDMVYDIMNDSQRKVYEETLEVDFSFEIQGLARFRVNAFNQNRGAGAVFRTIPSKILSLEQLAAPKVFADLALKPRGMVLVTGPTGSGKSTTLAAMINHLNENEYGHILTIEDPIEFVHESKKSLINQREVGPHTHSFSNALRSALREDPDCVLVGEMRDLETIRLALTAAETGHLVFGTLHTSSAAKTVDRIVDVFPAAEKEMVRAMVSESLVAVISQSLCKLKDGTGRVAAHEIMLGTSAIRNLIRENKVAQMYSSIQTGNSLGMQTLDQNLTDLVRRNIISPAEARAKAKFPENFPG
;
A
#
# COMPACT_ATOMS: atom_id res chain seq x y z
N MET A 1 -20.71 -4.26 27.65
CA MET A 1 -20.59 -4.04 26.20
C MET A 1 -19.49 -4.94 25.72
N ASP A 2 -19.71 -5.74 24.70
CA ASP A 2 -18.69 -6.63 24.16
C ASP A 2 -17.88 -5.94 23.04
N ILE A 3 -16.83 -6.60 22.59
CA ILE A 3 -15.94 -6.06 21.56
C ILE A 3 -16.66 -5.83 20.23
N THR A 4 -17.60 -6.69 19.85
CA THR A 4 -18.39 -6.56 18.61
C THR A 4 -19.24 -5.29 18.62
N GLN A 5 -19.88 -4.99 19.75
CA GLN A 5 -20.67 -3.78 19.92
C GLN A 5 -19.81 -2.50 19.83
N LEU A 6 -18.62 -2.51 20.43
CA LEU A 6 -17.67 -1.40 20.35
C LEU A 6 -17.16 -1.17 18.93
N LEU A 7 -16.84 -2.25 18.22
CA LEU A 7 -16.40 -2.17 16.82
C LEU A 7 -17.54 -1.72 15.89
N ALA A 8 -18.75 -2.21 16.10
CA ALA A 8 -19.92 -1.74 15.35
C ALA A 8 -20.18 -0.24 15.57
N PHE A 9 -20.05 0.22 16.83
CA PHE A 9 -20.16 1.64 17.15
C PHE A 9 -19.05 2.46 16.45
N SER A 10 -17.81 1.96 16.46
CA SER A 10 -16.68 2.59 15.78
C SER A 10 -16.93 2.76 14.28
N VAL A 11 -17.36 1.69 13.60
CA VAL A 11 -17.68 1.69 12.15
C VAL A 11 -18.84 2.65 11.86
N LYS A 12 -19.91 2.62 12.64
CA LYS A 12 -21.08 3.51 12.50
C LYS A 12 -20.68 4.99 12.58
N ASN A 13 -19.73 5.32 13.45
CA ASN A 13 -19.22 6.68 13.61
C ASN A 13 -18.08 7.03 12.64
N LYS A 14 -17.79 6.19 11.66
CA LYS A 14 -16.72 6.38 10.67
C LYS A 14 -15.34 6.61 11.30
N ALA A 15 -15.11 5.97 12.44
CA ALA A 15 -13.84 6.04 13.14
C ALA A 15 -12.78 5.24 12.37
N SER A 16 -11.58 5.77 12.31
CA SER A 16 -10.43 5.05 11.75
C SER A 16 -9.90 3.99 12.70
N ASP A 17 -9.94 4.27 14.00
CA ASP A 17 -9.41 3.37 15.01
C ASP A 17 -10.31 3.36 16.26
N LEU A 18 -10.41 2.20 16.92
CA LEU A 18 -10.91 2.01 18.28
C LEU A 18 -9.72 1.74 19.20
N HIS A 19 -9.66 2.43 20.32
CA HIS A 19 -8.63 2.26 21.35
C HIS A 19 -9.25 1.70 22.62
N LEU A 20 -8.73 0.58 23.09
CA LEU A 20 -9.00 0.05 24.42
C LEU A 20 -7.75 0.21 25.29
N SER A 21 -7.92 0.70 26.50
CA SER A 21 -6.83 0.86 27.46
C SER A 21 -7.34 0.64 28.88
N ALA A 22 -6.76 -0.29 29.59
CA ALA A 22 -7.14 -0.56 30.98
C ALA A 22 -7.15 0.72 31.82
N GLY A 23 -8.20 0.90 32.64
CA GLY A 23 -8.42 2.06 33.48
C GLY A 23 -9.09 3.25 32.80
N LEU A 24 -9.45 3.14 31.52
CA LEU A 24 -10.08 4.21 30.75
C LEU A 24 -11.32 3.73 29.99
N PRO A 25 -12.29 4.64 29.71
CA PRO A 25 -13.34 4.32 28.75
C PRO A 25 -12.76 4.05 27.37
N PRO A 26 -13.37 3.17 26.56
CA PRO A 26 -13.01 3.03 25.15
C PRO A 26 -13.01 4.37 24.42
N MET A 27 -12.11 4.54 23.47
CA MET A 27 -11.97 5.74 22.67
C MET A 27 -11.99 5.40 21.18
N ILE A 28 -12.51 6.31 20.37
CA ILE A 28 -12.47 6.20 18.91
C ILE A 28 -11.73 7.39 18.31
N ARG A 29 -11.02 7.14 17.20
CA ARG A 29 -10.38 8.20 16.41
C ARG A 29 -11.28 8.58 15.25
N VAL A 30 -11.76 9.82 15.25
CA VAL A 30 -12.62 10.37 14.20
C VAL A 30 -11.98 11.65 13.68
N HIS A 31 -11.74 11.74 12.39
CA HIS A 31 -11.07 12.88 11.74
C HIS A 31 -9.71 13.27 12.35
N GLY A 32 -8.98 12.29 12.90
CA GLY A 32 -7.69 12.48 13.53
C GLY A 32 -7.75 12.67 15.05
N ASP A 33 -8.90 13.07 15.62
CA ASP A 33 -9.08 13.29 17.04
C ASP A 33 -9.50 12.02 17.77
N VAL A 34 -8.86 11.73 18.89
CA VAL A 34 -9.24 10.63 19.79
C VAL A 34 -10.29 11.14 20.79
N ARG A 35 -11.46 10.51 20.79
CA ARG A 35 -12.63 10.89 21.61
C ARG A 35 -13.10 9.72 22.46
N ARG A 36 -13.46 9.99 23.71
CA ARG A 36 -14.02 8.98 24.60
C ARG A 36 -15.43 8.59 24.17
N ILE A 37 -15.72 7.31 24.25
CA ILE A 37 -17.11 6.80 24.18
C ILE A 37 -17.71 6.99 25.58
N ASN A 38 -18.98 7.39 25.62
CA ASN A 38 -19.69 7.62 26.89
C ASN A 38 -20.16 6.29 27.49
N VAL A 39 -19.20 5.53 28.01
CA VAL A 39 -19.39 4.26 28.71
C VAL A 39 -18.42 4.21 29.90
N GLU A 40 -18.61 3.26 30.81
CA GLU A 40 -17.72 3.06 31.94
C GLU A 40 -16.28 2.69 31.51
N ALA A 41 -15.33 3.03 32.36
CA ALA A 41 -13.94 2.65 32.18
C ALA A 41 -13.80 1.11 32.26
N LEU A 42 -13.00 0.54 31.37
CA LEU A 42 -12.70 -0.88 31.36
C LEU A 42 -11.49 -1.16 32.26
N ASP A 43 -11.57 -2.15 33.12
CA ASP A 43 -10.41 -2.62 33.87
C ASP A 43 -9.48 -3.51 33.01
N HIS A 44 -8.35 -3.92 33.59
CA HIS A 44 -7.39 -4.80 32.90
C HIS A 44 -8.05 -6.07 32.41
N ARG A 45 -8.85 -6.73 33.27
CA ARG A 45 -9.47 -8.00 32.92
C ARG A 45 -10.47 -7.87 31.77
N ALA A 46 -11.30 -6.85 31.80
CA ALA A 46 -12.27 -6.60 30.73
C ALA A 46 -11.58 -6.37 29.37
N VAL A 47 -10.52 -5.56 29.34
CA VAL A 47 -9.75 -5.34 28.09
C VAL A 47 -9.06 -6.62 27.65
N HIS A 48 -8.40 -7.33 28.55
CA HIS A 48 -7.72 -8.59 28.28
C HIS A 48 -8.68 -9.62 27.67
N ASP A 49 -9.82 -9.87 28.33
CA ASP A 49 -10.79 -10.87 27.91
C ASP A 49 -11.36 -10.53 26.51
N MET A 50 -11.73 -9.25 26.27
CA MET A 50 -12.21 -8.79 24.96
C MET A 50 -11.22 -9.05 23.83
N VAL A 51 -9.93 -8.83 24.08
CA VAL A 51 -8.87 -9.01 23.08
C VAL A 51 -8.53 -10.49 22.92
N TYR A 52 -8.48 -11.23 24.03
CA TYR A 52 -8.16 -12.64 24.04
C TYR A 52 -9.22 -13.50 23.33
N ASP A 53 -10.50 -13.11 23.44
CA ASP A 53 -11.62 -13.81 22.80
C ASP A 53 -11.58 -13.80 21.27
N ILE A 54 -10.98 -12.78 20.69
CA ILE A 54 -10.84 -12.64 19.21
C ILE A 54 -9.53 -13.24 18.66
N MET A 55 -8.64 -13.72 19.53
CA MET A 55 -7.39 -14.36 19.15
C MET A 55 -7.56 -15.86 18.94
N ASN A 56 -6.88 -16.41 17.94
CA ASN A 56 -6.67 -17.85 17.83
C ASN A 56 -5.55 -18.33 18.77
N ASP A 57 -5.40 -19.63 18.92
CA ASP A 57 -4.45 -20.22 19.89
C ASP A 57 -2.98 -19.80 19.64
N SER A 58 -2.58 -19.67 18.38
CA SER A 58 -1.24 -19.21 18.02
C SER A 58 -1.00 -17.75 18.43
N GLN A 59 -1.98 -16.90 18.20
CA GLN A 59 -1.94 -15.48 18.58
C GLN A 59 -1.93 -15.31 20.10
N ARG A 60 -2.74 -16.09 20.81
CA ARG A 60 -2.74 -16.13 22.29
C ARG A 60 -1.38 -16.49 22.84
N LYS A 61 -0.76 -17.54 22.29
CA LYS A 61 0.59 -17.96 22.69
C LYS A 61 1.61 -16.84 22.47
N VAL A 62 1.61 -16.19 21.32
CA VAL A 62 2.52 -15.07 21.05
C VAL A 62 2.26 -13.92 22.03
N TYR A 63 1.01 -13.57 22.27
CA TYR A 63 0.65 -12.49 23.21
C TYR A 63 1.11 -12.77 24.64
N GLU A 64 0.97 -14.02 25.10
CA GLU A 64 1.44 -14.44 26.43
C GLU A 64 2.97 -14.42 26.56
N GLU A 65 3.69 -14.81 25.49
CA GLU A 65 5.15 -14.88 25.49
C GLU A 65 5.82 -13.51 25.29
N THR A 66 5.26 -12.67 24.43
CA THR A 66 5.90 -11.41 24.00
C THR A 66 5.25 -10.16 24.58
N LEU A 67 4.07 -10.29 25.21
CA LEU A 67 3.24 -9.20 25.78
C LEU A 67 2.65 -8.24 24.73
N GLU A 68 2.77 -8.59 23.46
CA GLU A 68 2.22 -7.84 22.33
C GLU A 68 1.97 -8.77 21.14
N VAL A 69 0.98 -8.46 20.32
CA VAL A 69 0.69 -9.22 19.09
C VAL A 69 -0.04 -8.35 18.08
N ASP A 70 0.34 -8.47 16.82
CA ASP A 70 -0.36 -7.93 15.65
C ASP A 70 -1.14 -9.05 14.95
N PHE A 71 -2.39 -8.79 14.62
CA PHE A 71 -3.21 -9.71 13.83
C PHE A 71 -4.35 -8.97 13.12
N SER A 72 -5.02 -9.65 12.23
CA SER A 72 -6.26 -9.15 11.62
C SER A 72 -7.40 -10.15 11.81
N PHE A 73 -8.61 -9.65 11.88
CA PHE A 73 -9.81 -10.48 11.89
C PHE A 73 -10.97 -9.76 11.22
N GLU A 74 -11.98 -10.52 10.87
CA GLU A 74 -13.16 -10.01 10.19
C GLU A 74 -14.42 -10.33 11.00
N ILE A 75 -15.30 -9.35 11.11
CA ILE A 75 -16.67 -9.56 11.57
C ILE A 75 -17.56 -9.53 10.35
N GLN A 76 -18.11 -10.70 10.00
CA GLN A 76 -18.93 -10.86 8.82
C GLN A 76 -20.11 -9.86 8.83
N GLY A 77 -20.28 -9.15 7.72
CA GLY A 77 -21.32 -8.14 7.57
C GLY A 77 -21.02 -6.79 8.25
N LEU A 78 -19.88 -6.64 8.92
CA LEU A 78 -19.47 -5.38 9.55
C LEU A 78 -18.23 -4.78 8.89
N ALA A 79 -17.06 -5.34 9.15
CA ALA A 79 -15.77 -4.87 8.61
C ALA A 79 -14.64 -5.84 8.96
N ARG A 80 -13.49 -5.66 8.31
CA ARG A 80 -12.22 -6.26 8.69
C ARG A 80 -11.43 -5.27 9.56
N PHE A 81 -10.68 -5.78 10.53
CA PHE A 81 -9.91 -4.98 11.48
C PHE A 81 -8.47 -5.49 11.55
N ARG A 82 -7.52 -4.56 11.58
CA ARG A 82 -6.16 -4.83 12.02
C ARG A 82 -6.07 -4.49 13.51
N VAL A 83 -5.52 -5.39 14.29
CA VAL A 83 -5.42 -5.26 15.75
C VAL A 83 -3.96 -5.29 16.15
N ASN A 84 -3.55 -4.33 16.97
CA ASN A 84 -2.36 -4.42 17.79
C ASN A 84 -2.79 -4.51 19.25
N ALA A 85 -2.52 -5.63 19.89
CA ALA A 85 -2.75 -5.85 21.31
C ALA A 85 -1.43 -5.80 22.06
N PHE A 86 -1.40 -5.17 23.23
CA PHE A 86 -0.17 -4.94 24.00
C PHE A 86 -0.48 -4.77 25.50
N ASN A 87 0.55 -4.93 26.32
CA ASN A 87 0.48 -4.59 27.73
C ASN A 87 1.16 -3.24 27.99
N GLN A 88 0.59 -2.49 28.92
CA GLN A 88 1.11 -1.19 29.38
C GLN A 88 0.94 -1.10 30.93
N ASN A 89 1.43 -0.01 31.53
CA ASN A 89 1.54 0.10 33.02
C ASN A 89 0.22 -0.09 33.79
N ARG A 90 -0.94 0.17 33.20
CA ARG A 90 -2.25 -0.05 33.84
C ARG A 90 -2.84 -1.43 33.50
N GLY A 91 -2.26 -2.18 32.57
CA GLY A 91 -2.73 -3.49 32.13
C GLY A 91 -2.83 -3.60 30.60
N ALA A 92 -3.78 -4.38 30.12
CA ALA A 92 -3.97 -4.61 28.69
C ALA A 92 -4.41 -3.35 27.94
N GLY A 93 -3.98 -3.26 26.69
CA GLY A 93 -4.40 -2.26 25.72
C GLY A 93 -4.53 -2.86 24.34
N ALA A 94 -5.34 -2.26 23.48
CA ALA A 94 -5.46 -2.64 22.09
C ALA A 94 -5.89 -1.48 21.21
N VAL A 95 -5.40 -1.50 19.97
CA VAL A 95 -5.84 -0.58 18.90
C VAL A 95 -6.41 -1.42 17.78
N PHE A 96 -7.63 -1.08 17.38
CA PHE A 96 -8.33 -1.73 16.27
C PHE A 96 -8.48 -0.73 15.14
N ARG A 97 -7.77 -0.93 14.05
CA ARG A 97 -7.91 -0.14 12.83
C ARG A 97 -8.95 -0.74 11.93
N THR A 98 -9.97 0.03 11.58
CA THR A 98 -10.98 -0.38 10.60
C THR A 98 -10.35 -0.41 9.21
N ILE A 99 -10.44 -1.55 8.54
CA ILE A 99 -10.00 -1.72 7.16
C ILE A 99 -11.18 -1.41 6.25
N PRO A 100 -11.04 -0.47 5.28
CA PRO A 100 -12.12 -0.12 4.38
C PRO A 100 -12.59 -1.34 3.57
N SER A 101 -13.89 -1.60 3.56
CA SER A 101 -14.50 -2.68 2.76
C SER A 101 -14.73 -2.29 1.31
N LYS A 102 -14.76 -0.97 1.01
CA LYS A 102 -15.04 -0.46 -0.33
C LYS A 102 -13.76 -0.12 -1.07
N ILE A 103 -13.54 -0.79 -2.18
CA ILE A 103 -12.48 -0.47 -3.14
C ILE A 103 -13.00 0.64 -4.06
N LEU A 104 -12.26 1.74 -4.14
CA LEU A 104 -12.56 2.83 -5.06
C LEU A 104 -12.06 2.47 -6.46
N SER A 105 -12.82 2.89 -7.49
CA SER A 105 -12.37 2.76 -8.88
C SER A 105 -11.26 3.77 -9.19
N LEU A 106 -10.52 3.54 -10.28
CA LEU A 106 -9.53 4.51 -10.79
C LEU A 106 -10.16 5.86 -11.11
N GLU A 107 -11.40 5.86 -11.61
CA GLU A 107 -12.17 7.08 -11.89
C GLU A 107 -12.53 7.84 -10.60
N GLN A 108 -13.02 7.13 -9.58
CA GLN A 108 -13.33 7.73 -8.27
C GLN A 108 -12.10 8.31 -7.57
N LEU A 109 -10.92 7.75 -7.82
CA LEU A 109 -9.64 8.27 -7.33
C LEU A 109 -9.11 9.44 -8.17
N ALA A 110 -9.78 9.80 -9.26
CA ALA A 110 -9.28 10.73 -10.27
C ALA A 110 -7.86 10.35 -10.74
N ALA A 111 -7.59 9.05 -10.85
CA ALA A 111 -6.28 8.52 -11.23
C ALA A 111 -5.94 8.91 -12.68
N PRO A 112 -4.66 9.13 -13.00
CA PRO A 112 -4.21 9.32 -14.37
C PRO A 112 -4.66 8.18 -15.28
N LYS A 113 -5.08 8.50 -16.50
CA LYS A 113 -5.62 7.50 -17.47
C LYS A 113 -4.66 6.35 -17.72
N VAL A 114 -3.37 6.61 -17.70
CA VAL A 114 -2.32 5.59 -17.92
C VAL A 114 -2.40 4.44 -16.89
N PHE A 115 -2.96 4.65 -15.71
CA PHE A 115 -3.09 3.58 -14.69
C PHE A 115 -3.97 2.43 -15.16
N ALA A 116 -5.03 2.73 -15.90
CA ALA A 116 -5.89 1.69 -16.50
C ALA A 116 -5.10 0.84 -17.51
N ASP A 117 -4.32 1.48 -18.38
CA ASP A 117 -3.48 0.80 -19.36
C ASP A 117 -2.38 -0.03 -18.70
N LEU A 118 -1.78 0.48 -17.62
CA LEU A 118 -0.77 -0.25 -16.86
C LEU A 118 -1.34 -1.48 -16.16
N ALA A 119 -2.57 -1.38 -15.64
CA ALA A 119 -3.24 -2.49 -14.96
C ALA A 119 -3.57 -3.66 -15.91
N LEU A 120 -3.67 -3.41 -17.22
CA LEU A 120 -4.00 -4.42 -18.24
C LEU A 120 -2.77 -4.91 -19.03
N LYS A 121 -1.55 -4.56 -18.60
CA LYS A 121 -0.35 -5.09 -19.24
C LYS A 121 -0.27 -6.61 -19.08
N PRO A 122 0.15 -7.34 -20.10
CA PRO A 122 0.21 -8.81 -20.03
C PRO A 122 1.33 -9.33 -19.13
N ARG A 123 2.40 -8.54 -18.93
CA ARG A 123 3.59 -8.91 -18.17
C ARG A 123 4.42 -7.70 -17.79
N GLY A 124 5.38 -7.92 -16.92
CA GLY A 124 6.34 -6.92 -16.48
C GLY A 124 6.04 -6.43 -15.07
N MET A 125 6.77 -5.44 -14.62
CA MET A 125 6.69 -4.95 -13.23
C MET A 125 6.16 -3.51 -13.19
N VAL A 126 5.11 -3.30 -12.40
CA VAL A 126 4.55 -1.99 -12.08
C VAL A 126 4.75 -1.75 -10.58
N LEU A 127 5.47 -0.70 -10.24
CA LEU A 127 5.77 -0.33 -8.85
C LEU A 127 5.02 0.92 -8.43
N VAL A 128 4.37 0.85 -7.28
CA VAL A 128 3.75 2.01 -6.62
C VAL A 128 4.54 2.32 -5.37
N THR A 129 5.11 3.50 -5.30
CA THR A 129 6.03 3.90 -4.22
C THR A 129 5.58 5.16 -3.51
N GLY A 130 6.15 5.43 -2.36
CA GLY A 130 5.87 6.59 -1.54
C GLY A 130 5.97 6.26 -0.05
N PRO A 131 5.95 7.27 0.81
CA PRO A 131 6.01 7.08 2.26
C PRO A 131 4.77 6.33 2.78
N THR A 132 4.85 5.87 4.01
CA THR A 132 3.69 5.32 4.72
C THR A 132 2.55 6.34 4.75
N GLY A 133 1.34 5.90 4.44
CA GLY A 133 0.16 6.78 4.40
C GLY A 133 0.02 7.62 3.13
N SER A 134 0.81 7.36 2.08
CA SER A 134 0.68 8.04 0.78
C SER A 134 -0.43 7.50 -0.12
N GLY A 135 -1.16 6.47 0.31
CA GLY A 135 -2.29 5.90 -0.43
C GLY A 135 -1.91 4.81 -1.44
N LYS A 136 -0.72 4.21 -1.34
CA LYS A 136 -0.26 3.13 -2.24
C LYS A 136 -1.24 1.98 -2.33
N SER A 137 -1.68 1.47 -1.19
CA SER A 137 -2.61 0.33 -1.12
C SER A 137 -3.95 0.64 -1.78
N THR A 138 -4.45 1.87 -1.62
CA THR A 138 -5.70 2.33 -2.26
C THR A 138 -5.55 2.37 -3.78
N THR A 139 -4.44 2.89 -4.28
CA THR A 139 -4.14 2.94 -5.72
C THR A 139 -4.00 1.54 -6.30
N LEU A 140 -3.24 0.66 -5.64
CA LEU A 140 -3.06 -0.72 -6.06
C LEU A 140 -4.38 -1.50 -6.03
N ALA A 141 -5.19 -1.33 -5.00
CA ALA A 141 -6.51 -1.97 -4.93
C ALA A 141 -7.41 -1.54 -6.10
N ALA A 142 -7.38 -0.26 -6.48
CA ALA A 142 -8.10 0.24 -7.65
C ALA A 142 -7.58 -0.34 -8.96
N MET A 143 -6.26 -0.48 -9.12
CA MET A 143 -5.66 -1.10 -10.31
C MET A 143 -5.98 -2.60 -10.41
N ILE A 144 -5.89 -3.33 -9.30
CA ILE A 144 -6.28 -4.75 -9.22
C ILE A 144 -7.77 -4.92 -9.52
N ASN A 145 -8.62 -4.05 -8.97
CA ASN A 145 -10.06 -4.10 -9.27
C ASN A 145 -10.34 -3.83 -10.75
N HIS A 146 -9.60 -2.89 -11.37
CA HIS A 146 -9.72 -2.65 -12.81
C HIS A 146 -9.35 -3.87 -13.64
N LEU A 147 -8.26 -4.56 -13.29
CA LEU A 147 -7.86 -5.81 -13.92
C LEU A 147 -8.93 -6.89 -13.74
N ASN A 148 -9.43 -7.05 -12.51
CA ASN A 148 -10.48 -8.03 -12.14
C ASN A 148 -11.80 -7.83 -12.90
N GLU A 149 -12.13 -6.59 -13.25
CA GLU A 149 -13.35 -6.26 -14.01
C GLU A 149 -13.20 -6.47 -15.52
N ASN A 150 -11.98 -6.44 -16.05
CA ASN A 150 -11.73 -6.42 -17.48
C ASN A 150 -11.16 -7.72 -18.06
N GLU A 151 -10.37 -8.46 -17.27
CA GLU A 151 -9.63 -9.64 -17.77
C GLU A 151 -10.05 -10.93 -17.05
N TYR A 152 -10.05 -12.03 -17.81
CA TYR A 152 -10.25 -13.38 -17.29
C TYR A 152 -8.89 -14.00 -16.97
N GLY A 153 -8.48 -13.94 -15.73
CA GLY A 153 -7.18 -14.44 -15.30
C GLY A 153 -7.17 -14.84 -13.83
N HIS A 154 -6.00 -15.18 -13.34
CA HIS A 154 -5.75 -15.46 -11.92
C HIS A 154 -4.85 -14.39 -11.32
N ILE A 155 -5.36 -13.67 -10.35
CA ILE A 155 -4.66 -12.64 -9.59
C ILE A 155 -4.34 -13.20 -8.21
N LEU A 156 -3.06 -13.27 -7.88
CA LEU A 156 -2.59 -13.69 -6.57
C LEU A 156 -2.00 -12.49 -5.83
N THR A 157 -2.43 -12.24 -4.60
CA THR A 157 -1.83 -11.21 -3.76
C THR A 157 -1.11 -11.82 -2.56
N ILE A 158 0.01 -11.21 -2.17
CA ILE A 158 0.79 -11.55 -0.96
C ILE A 158 0.95 -10.25 -0.18
N GLU A 159 0.34 -10.20 1.01
CA GLU A 159 0.18 -8.95 1.77
C GLU A 159 0.51 -9.16 3.25
N ASP A 160 0.88 -8.07 3.93
CA ASP A 160 1.18 -8.09 5.37
C ASP A 160 0.75 -6.76 6.04
N PRO A 161 -0.51 -6.66 6.47
CA PRO A 161 -1.66 -7.55 6.23
C PRO A 161 -2.43 -7.21 4.94
N ILE A 162 -3.49 -7.99 4.65
CA ILE A 162 -4.49 -7.64 3.63
C ILE A 162 -5.20 -6.35 4.05
N GLU A 163 -5.12 -5.32 3.19
CA GLU A 163 -5.75 -4.01 3.45
C GLU A 163 -7.10 -3.84 2.74
N PHE A 164 -7.34 -4.56 1.65
CA PHE A 164 -8.62 -4.57 0.93
C PHE A 164 -8.97 -5.99 0.52
N VAL A 165 -10.19 -6.41 0.81
CA VAL A 165 -10.68 -7.72 0.38
C VAL A 165 -11.33 -7.56 -0.99
N HIS A 166 -10.83 -8.31 -1.96
CA HIS A 166 -11.36 -8.33 -3.32
C HIS A 166 -12.36 -9.48 -3.51
N GLU A 167 -13.47 -9.18 -4.14
CA GLU A 167 -14.37 -10.22 -4.67
C GLU A 167 -13.90 -10.60 -6.08
N SER A 168 -13.82 -11.90 -6.38
CA SER A 168 -13.57 -12.38 -7.74
C SER A 168 -14.72 -11.99 -8.66
N LYS A 169 -14.39 -11.31 -9.77
CA LYS A 169 -15.35 -10.87 -10.81
C LYS A 169 -15.09 -11.66 -12.10
N LYS A 170 -14.41 -11.07 -13.09
CA LYS A 170 -13.93 -11.81 -14.25
C LYS A 170 -12.68 -12.64 -13.91
N SER A 171 -11.81 -12.11 -13.08
CA SER A 171 -10.63 -12.83 -12.60
C SER A 171 -10.93 -13.63 -11.33
N LEU A 172 -10.22 -14.75 -11.17
CA LEU A 172 -10.08 -15.41 -9.88
C LEU A 172 -9.07 -14.62 -9.05
N ILE A 173 -9.42 -14.23 -7.83
CA ILE A 173 -8.48 -13.57 -6.90
C ILE A 173 -8.27 -14.45 -5.68
N ASN A 174 -6.99 -14.75 -5.41
CA ASN A 174 -6.53 -15.39 -4.19
C ASN A 174 -5.63 -14.43 -3.42
N GLN A 175 -6.01 -14.10 -2.20
CA GLN A 175 -5.25 -13.19 -1.33
C GLN A 175 -4.60 -13.98 -0.19
N ARG A 176 -3.28 -13.86 -0.06
CA ARG A 176 -2.48 -14.53 0.98
C ARG A 176 -1.88 -13.50 1.92
N GLU A 177 -2.18 -13.62 3.19
CA GLU A 177 -1.63 -12.78 4.25
C GLU A 177 -0.45 -13.48 4.93
N VAL A 178 0.63 -12.77 5.14
CA VAL A 178 1.78 -13.28 5.92
C VAL A 178 1.34 -13.51 7.37
N GLY A 179 1.72 -14.63 7.91
CA GLY A 179 1.26 -15.14 9.20
C GLY A 179 0.13 -16.16 9.04
N PRO A 180 -1.11 -15.75 8.77
CA PRO A 180 -2.24 -16.70 8.64
C PRO A 180 -2.14 -17.66 7.46
N HIS A 181 -1.62 -17.20 6.31
CA HIS A 181 -1.71 -17.97 5.06
C HIS A 181 -0.35 -18.35 4.47
N THR A 182 0.71 -17.75 4.94
CA THR A 182 2.09 -18.05 4.52
C THR A 182 3.06 -17.55 5.59
N HIS A 183 4.24 -18.16 5.67
CA HIS A 183 5.24 -17.76 6.67
C HIS A 183 6.07 -16.53 6.27
N SER A 184 6.16 -16.22 4.98
CA SER A 184 6.91 -15.05 4.49
C SER A 184 6.51 -14.67 3.06
N PHE A 185 6.86 -13.45 2.65
CA PHE A 185 6.72 -13.00 1.26
C PHE A 185 7.47 -13.91 0.30
N SER A 186 8.72 -14.25 0.61
CA SER A 186 9.54 -15.09 -0.26
C SER A 186 8.99 -16.51 -0.43
N ASN A 187 8.49 -17.13 0.65
CA ASN A 187 7.86 -18.45 0.57
C ASN A 187 6.60 -18.42 -0.30
N ALA A 188 5.73 -17.43 -0.08
CA ALA A 188 4.52 -17.27 -0.87
C ALA A 188 4.82 -17.01 -2.34
N LEU A 189 5.77 -16.12 -2.63
CA LEU A 189 6.14 -15.77 -4.00
C LEU A 189 6.81 -16.93 -4.76
N ARG A 190 7.64 -17.71 -4.06
CA ARG A 190 8.21 -18.95 -4.63
C ARG A 190 7.13 -19.98 -4.95
N SER A 191 6.11 -20.10 -4.13
CA SER A 191 4.94 -20.96 -4.39
C SER A 191 4.09 -20.41 -5.53
N ALA A 192 3.89 -19.10 -5.57
CA ALA A 192 3.06 -18.40 -6.53
C ALA A 192 3.35 -18.79 -7.99
N LEU A 193 4.61 -18.96 -8.35
CA LEU A 193 5.04 -19.36 -9.70
C LEU A 193 4.50 -20.73 -10.14
N ARG A 194 3.97 -21.53 -9.21
CA ARG A 194 3.34 -22.84 -9.48
C ARG A 194 1.83 -22.84 -9.28
N GLU A 195 1.25 -21.69 -8.96
CA GLU A 195 -0.18 -21.52 -8.70
C GLU A 195 -0.94 -21.01 -9.94
N ASP A 196 -0.28 -21.02 -11.10
CA ASP A 196 -0.84 -20.54 -12.38
C ASP A 196 -1.37 -19.10 -12.35
N PRO A 197 -0.63 -18.13 -11.81
CA PRO A 197 -1.07 -16.74 -11.80
C PRO A 197 -0.78 -16.05 -13.13
N ASP A 198 -1.66 -15.15 -13.54
CA ASP A 198 -1.38 -14.16 -14.58
C ASP A 198 -0.82 -12.87 -13.99
N CYS A 199 -1.26 -12.52 -12.79
CA CYS A 199 -0.85 -11.34 -12.06
C CYS A 199 -0.51 -11.67 -10.61
N VAL A 200 0.58 -11.10 -10.11
CA VAL A 200 0.99 -11.22 -8.70
C VAL A 200 1.16 -9.83 -8.10
N LEU A 201 0.49 -9.57 -6.98
CA LEU A 201 0.75 -8.39 -6.16
C LEU A 201 1.64 -8.79 -4.98
N VAL A 202 2.79 -8.13 -4.86
CA VAL A 202 3.68 -8.22 -3.69
C VAL A 202 3.50 -6.96 -2.85
N GLY A 203 2.85 -7.09 -1.71
CA GLY A 203 2.42 -5.97 -0.88
C GLY A 203 3.57 -5.05 -0.47
N GLU A 204 4.76 -5.61 -0.24
CA GLU A 204 5.98 -4.83 0.02
C GLU A 204 7.24 -5.63 -0.37
N MET A 205 8.15 -4.96 -1.06
CA MET A 205 9.44 -5.51 -1.48
C MET A 205 10.57 -4.94 -0.59
N ARG A 206 10.87 -5.62 0.51
CA ARG A 206 11.86 -5.16 1.52
C ARG A 206 13.23 -5.80 1.36
N ASP A 207 13.26 -7.07 1.04
CA ASP A 207 14.46 -7.90 1.09
C ASP A 207 14.89 -8.38 -0.29
N LEU A 208 16.16 -8.75 -0.38
CA LEU A 208 16.80 -9.20 -1.61
C LEU A 208 16.07 -10.41 -2.23
N GLU A 209 15.68 -11.38 -1.44
CA GLU A 209 15.06 -12.61 -1.95
C GLU A 209 13.69 -12.32 -2.57
N THR A 210 12.86 -11.52 -1.90
CA THR A 210 11.55 -11.09 -2.41
C THR A 210 11.70 -10.31 -3.71
N ILE A 211 12.65 -9.36 -3.78
CA ILE A 211 12.92 -8.57 -4.98
C ILE A 211 13.40 -9.46 -6.12
N ARG A 212 14.31 -10.40 -5.87
CA ARG A 212 14.79 -11.35 -6.87
C ARG A 212 13.67 -12.19 -7.47
N LEU A 213 12.81 -12.75 -6.61
CA LEU A 213 11.68 -13.57 -7.04
C LEU A 213 10.65 -12.75 -7.83
N ALA A 214 10.39 -11.50 -7.42
CA ALA A 214 9.49 -10.59 -8.14
C ALA A 214 10.02 -10.24 -9.54
N LEU A 215 11.32 -9.94 -9.66
CA LEU A 215 11.97 -9.70 -10.95
C LEU A 215 11.90 -10.95 -11.85
N THR A 216 12.18 -12.13 -11.31
CA THR A 216 12.07 -13.38 -12.03
C THR A 216 10.65 -13.63 -12.54
N ALA A 217 9.64 -13.40 -11.70
CA ALA A 217 8.24 -13.52 -12.11
C ALA A 217 7.89 -12.57 -13.28
N ALA A 218 8.34 -11.32 -13.22
CA ALA A 218 8.12 -10.35 -14.28
C ALA A 218 8.82 -10.72 -15.58
N GLU A 219 10.05 -11.24 -15.52
CA GLU A 219 10.78 -11.72 -16.71
C GLU A 219 10.14 -12.96 -17.35
N THR A 220 9.59 -13.84 -16.53
CA THR A 220 9.01 -15.11 -17.00
C THR A 220 7.56 -15.00 -17.47
N GLY A 221 7.03 -13.80 -17.61
CA GLY A 221 5.77 -13.56 -18.30
C GLY A 221 4.59 -13.18 -17.42
N HIS A 222 4.80 -12.89 -16.12
CA HIS A 222 3.75 -12.45 -15.20
C HIS A 222 3.69 -10.93 -15.10
N LEU A 223 2.49 -10.39 -14.88
CA LEU A 223 2.33 -9.01 -14.44
C LEU A 223 2.55 -8.96 -12.93
N VAL A 224 3.54 -8.19 -12.49
CA VAL A 224 3.89 -8.05 -11.07
C VAL A 224 3.63 -6.63 -10.61
N PHE A 225 2.79 -6.47 -9.59
CA PHE A 225 2.66 -5.23 -8.84
C PHE A 225 3.46 -5.31 -7.55
N GLY A 226 4.12 -4.24 -7.18
CA GLY A 226 4.87 -4.19 -5.92
C GLY A 226 4.89 -2.79 -5.33
N THR A 227 5.25 -2.70 -4.04
CA THR A 227 5.46 -1.42 -3.36
C THR A 227 6.85 -1.30 -2.77
N LEU A 228 7.34 -0.06 -2.72
CA LEU A 228 8.50 0.37 -1.95
C LEU A 228 8.19 1.70 -1.28
N HIS A 229 9.03 2.09 -0.30
CA HIS A 229 8.88 3.36 0.42
C HIS A 229 9.74 4.50 -0.13
N THR A 230 10.19 4.38 -1.36
CA THR A 230 10.99 5.40 -2.04
C THR A 230 10.15 6.59 -2.50
N SER A 231 10.76 7.76 -2.63
CA SER A 231 10.08 9.03 -2.92
C SER A 231 10.15 9.47 -4.38
N SER A 232 10.83 8.70 -5.23
CA SER A 232 10.92 8.99 -6.68
C SER A 232 11.20 7.71 -7.48
N ALA A 233 10.95 7.77 -8.79
CA ALA A 233 11.25 6.67 -9.70
C ALA A 233 12.75 6.35 -9.75
N ALA A 234 13.60 7.36 -9.80
CA ALA A 234 15.05 7.20 -9.78
C ALA A 234 15.53 6.49 -8.51
N LYS A 235 15.09 6.94 -7.34
CA LYS A 235 15.42 6.31 -6.06
C LYS A 235 14.87 4.88 -5.95
N THR A 236 13.77 4.58 -6.62
CA THR A 236 13.19 3.23 -6.65
C THR A 236 14.11 2.27 -7.40
N VAL A 237 14.61 2.66 -8.57
CA VAL A 237 15.56 1.86 -9.35
C VAL A 237 16.84 1.64 -8.56
N ASP A 238 17.40 2.69 -7.98
CA ASP A 238 18.61 2.58 -7.14
C ASP A 238 18.38 1.63 -5.97
N ARG A 239 17.25 1.76 -5.27
CA ARG A 239 16.92 0.91 -4.12
C ARG A 239 16.83 -0.58 -4.48
N ILE A 240 16.25 -0.91 -5.64
CA ILE A 240 16.16 -2.28 -6.10
C ILE A 240 17.56 -2.84 -6.40
N VAL A 241 18.40 -2.09 -7.07
CA VAL A 241 19.76 -2.53 -7.42
C VAL A 241 20.66 -2.62 -6.18
N ASP A 242 20.53 -1.68 -5.25
CA ASP A 242 21.44 -1.56 -4.11
C ASP A 242 21.27 -2.66 -3.05
N VAL A 243 20.17 -3.38 -3.00
CA VAL A 243 20.03 -4.53 -2.10
C VAL A 243 20.88 -5.73 -2.54
N PHE A 244 21.34 -5.76 -3.79
CA PHE A 244 22.13 -6.85 -4.33
C PHE A 244 23.64 -6.65 -4.11
N PRO A 245 24.41 -7.77 -3.99
CA PRO A 245 25.86 -7.70 -3.96
C PRO A 245 26.43 -7.01 -5.21
N ALA A 246 27.58 -6.36 -5.08
CA ALA A 246 28.22 -5.62 -6.16
C ALA A 246 28.41 -6.45 -7.44
N ALA A 247 28.76 -7.73 -7.29
CA ALA A 247 28.95 -8.65 -8.43
C ALA A 247 27.67 -8.94 -9.24
N GLU A 248 26.50 -8.72 -8.64
CA GLU A 248 25.19 -9.00 -9.30
C GLU A 248 24.53 -7.73 -9.84
N LYS A 249 24.99 -6.55 -9.48
CA LYS A 249 24.29 -5.28 -9.80
C LYS A 249 24.10 -5.04 -11.29
N GLU A 250 25.06 -5.40 -12.12
CA GLU A 250 24.95 -5.25 -13.58
C GLU A 250 23.85 -6.15 -14.15
N MET A 251 23.81 -7.41 -13.71
CA MET A 251 22.76 -8.34 -14.10
C MET A 251 21.38 -7.85 -13.63
N VAL A 252 21.28 -7.35 -12.40
CA VAL A 252 20.01 -6.83 -11.85
C VAL A 252 19.52 -5.59 -12.62
N ARG A 253 20.43 -4.68 -13.00
CA ARG A 253 20.07 -3.55 -13.88
C ARG A 253 19.50 -4.03 -15.22
N ALA A 254 20.11 -5.04 -15.81
CA ALA A 254 19.57 -5.64 -17.05
C ALA A 254 18.18 -6.21 -16.81
N MET A 255 17.97 -6.98 -15.75
CA MET A 255 16.66 -7.56 -15.40
C MET A 255 15.61 -6.46 -15.17
N VAL A 256 15.93 -5.43 -14.41
CA VAL A 256 15.02 -4.28 -14.16
C VAL A 256 14.72 -3.57 -15.47
N SER A 257 15.72 -3.30 -16.32
CA SER A 257 15.52 -2.62 -17.60
C SER A 257 14.57 -3.36 -18.53
N GLU A 258 14.59 -4.69 -18.54
CA GLU A 258 13.70 -5.50 -19.35
C GLU A 258 12.31 -5.66 -18.75
N SER A 259 12.20 -5.77 -17.43
CA SER A 259 10.96 -6.11 -16.73
C SER A 259 10.12 -4.89 -16.37
N LEU A 260 10.75 -3.72 -16.14
CA LEU A 260 10.06 -2.55 -15.60
C LEU A 260 9.11 -1.94 -16.64
N VAL A 261 7.83 -1.91 -16.28
CA VAL A 261 6.76 -1.27 -17.08
C VAL A 261 6.55 0.17 -16.61
N ALA A 262 6.45 0.38 -15.30
CA ALA A 262 6.24 1.70 -14.73
C ALA A 262 6.68 1.78 -13.25
N VAL A 263 7.04 2.99 -12.84
CA VAL A 263 7.12 3.39 -11.43
C VAL A 263 6.20 4.58 -11.20
N ILE A 264 5.29 4.43 -10.26
CA ILE A 264 4.35 5.46 -9.82
C ILE A 264 4.75 5.86 -8.40
N SER A 265 5.36 7.03 -8.24
CA SER A 265 5.68 7.57 -6.92
C SER A 265 4.59 8.53 -6.48
N GLN A 266 3.99 8.28 -5.31
CA GLN A 266 2.77 8.92 -4.87
C GLN A 266 2.96 9.66 -3.54
N SER A 267 2.38 10.85 -3.49
CA SER A 267 2.20 11.66 -2.28
C SER A 267 0.75 12.08 -2.14
N LEU A 268 0.25 12.22 -0.90
CA LEU A 268 -1.06 12.79 -0.64
C LEU A 268 -0.94 14.27 -0.28
N CYS A 269 -1.73 15.09 -0.96
CA CYS A 269 -1.86 16.51 -0.75
C CYS A 269 -3.22 16.84 -0.12
N LYS A 270 -3.28 17.80 0.78
CA LYS A 270 -4.53 18.31 1.33
C LYS A 270 -5.29 19.09 0.26
N LEU A 271 -6.58 18.83 0.14
CA LEU A 271 -7.47 19.65 -0.69
C LEU A 271 -7.53 21.06 -0.13
N LYS A 272 -7.65 22.04 -1.02
CA LYS A 272 -7.69 23.47 -0.66
C LYS A 272 -8.89 23.83 0.24
N ASP A 273 -10.01 23.14 0.07
CA ASP A 273 -11.22 23.29 0.89
C ASP A 273 -11.16 22.57 2.24
N GLY A 274 -10.10 21.82 2.51
CA GLY A 274 -9.92 21.07 3.75
C GLY A 274 -10.78 19.82 3.89
N THR A 275 -11.56 19.42 2.87
CA THR A 275 -12.51 18.30 2.94
C THR A 275 -11.89 16.92 2.79
N GLY A 276 -10.62 16.85 2.35
CA GLY A 276 -9.97 15.57 2.10
C GLY A 276 -8.56 15.71 1.53
N ARG A 277 -8.16 14.71 0.78
CA ARG A 277 -6.83 14.63 0.17
C ARG A 277 -6.93 14.16 -1.28
N VAL A 278 -5.95 14.57 -2.10
CA VAL A 278 -5.76 14.13 -3.47
C VAL A 278 -4.35 13.58 -3.62
N ALA A 279 -4.18 12.56 -4.46
CA ALA A 279 -2.87 12.02 -4.77
C ALA A 279 -2.17 12.86 -5.84
N ALA A 280 -0.88 13.14 -5.62
CA ALA A 280 0.02 13.67 -6.63
C ALA A 280 1.04 12.58 -6.99
N HIS A 281 1.37 12.47 -8.27
CA HIS A 281 2.18 11.37 -8.80
C HIS A 281 3.35 11.86 -9.63
N GLU A 282 4.52 11.22 -9.44
CA GLU A 282 5.54 11.07 -10.46
C GLU A 282 5.30 9.75 -11.19
N ILE A 283 5.25 9.78 -12.53
CA ILE A 283 5.00 8.60 -13.35
C ILE A 283 6.15 8.42 -14.32
N MET A 284 6.88 7.34 -14.19
CA MET A 284 7.91 6.89 -15.10
C MET A 284 7.45 5.62 -15.82
N LEU A 285 7.55 5.61 -17.14
CA LEU A 285 7.25 4.45 -17.98
C LEU A 285 8.53 3.83 -18.51
N GLY A 286 8.52 2.49 -18.68
CA GLY A 286 9.63 1.73 -19.22
C GLY A 286 9.81 1.90 -20.73
N THR A 287 10.01 3.13 -21.17
CA THR A 287 10.36 3.43 -22.58
C THR A 287 11.77 2.94 -22.91
N SER A 288 12.09 2.83 -24.19
CA SER A 288 13.45 2.45 -24.61
C SER A 288 14.52 3.37 -24.02
N ALA A 289 14.25 4.68 -23.94
CA ALA A 289 15.17 5.64 -23.35
C ALA A 289 15.38 5.38 -21.84
N ILE A 290 14.31 5.18 -21.09
CA ILE A 290 14.38 4.86 -19.64
C ILE A 290 15.12 3.54 -19.41
N ARG A 291 14.78 2.49 -20.17
CA ARG A 291 15.44 1.18 -20.07
C ARG A 291 16.93 1.26 -20.31
N ASN A 292 17.35 2.06 -21.30
CA ASN A 292 18.76 2.28 -21.58
C ASN A 292 19.48 3.00 -20.45
N LEU A 293 18.87 4.02 -19.86
CA LEU A 293 19.41 4.75 -18.69
C LEU A 293 19.58 3.82 -17.46
N ILE A 294 18.63 2.91 -17.23
CA ILE A 294 18.73 1.91 -16.16
C ILE A 294 19.93 0.98 -16.43
N ARG A 295 20.02 0.43 -17.63
CA ARG A 295 21.07 -0.52 -18.05
C ARG A 295 22.46 0.09 -17.92
N GLU A 296 22.60 1.34 -18.33
CA GLU A 296 23.88 2.07 -18.28
C GLU A 296 24.20 2.72 -16.94
N ASN A 297 23.37 2.50 -15.92
CA ASN A 297 23.51 3.13 -14.59
C ASN A 297 23.52 4.69 -14.65
N LYS A 298 22.73 5.26 -15.56
CA LYS A 298 22.57 6.70 -15.73
C LYS A 298 21.27 7.22 -15.10
N VAL A 299 21.00 6.76 -13.89
CA VAL A 299 19.72 7.03 -13.19
C VAL A 299 19.49 8.53 -12.98
N ALA A 300 20.53 9.31 -12.78
CA ALA A 300 20.44 10.77 -12.64
C ALA A 300 19.79 11.48 -13.85
N GLN A 301 19.87 10.88 -15.05
CA GLN A 301 19.30 11.43 -16.27
C GLN A 301 17.83 11.06 -16.46
N MET A 302 17.28 10.17 -15.66
CA MET A 302 15.88 9.71 -15.77
C MET A 302 14.89 10.85 -15.54
N TYR A 303 15.19 11.78 -14.64
CA TYR A 303 14.32 12.90 -14.35
C TYR A 303 14.01 13.75 -15.62
N SER A 304 15.03 14.03 -16.43
CA SER A 304 14.85 14.77 -17.69
C SER A 304 13.97 13.99 -18.68
N SER A 305 14.15 12.68 -18.78
CA SER A 305 13.31 11.83 -19.64
C SER A 305 11.86 11.79 -19.17
N ILE A 306 11.62 11.76 -17.88
CA ILE A 306 10.28 11.84 -17.28
C ILE A 306 9.65 13.20 -17.59
N GLN A 307 10.41 14.28 -17.39
CA GLN A 307 9.95 15.67 -17.59
C GLN A 307 9.49 15.93 -19.03
N THR A 308 10.15 15.34 -20.00
CA THR A 308 9.84 15.50 -21.43
C THR A 308 8.90 14.45 -21.98
N GLY A 309 8.51 13.46 -21.18
CA GLY A 309 7.71 12.30 -21.60
C GLY A 309 6.20 12.46 -21.43
N ASN A 310 5.67 13.68 -21.32
CA ASN A 310 4.23 13.94 -21.09
C ASN A 310 3.32 13.32 -22.15
N SER A 311 3.73 13.32 -23.41
CA SER A 311 2.95 12.72 -24.51
C SER A 311 2.77 11.22 -24.39
N LEU A 312 3.64 10.55 -23.61
CA LEU A 312 3.59 9.12 -23.32
C LEU A 312 2.85 8.80 -22.02
N GLY A 313 2.46 9.81 -21.27
CA GLY A 313 1.82 9.66 -19.96
C GLY A 313 2.78 9.77 -18.76
N MET A 314 4.06 10.10 -18.99
CA MET A 314 5.00 10.41 -17.92
C MET A 314 4.80 11.81 -17.39
N GLN A 315 5.08 12.00 -16.11
CA GLN A 315 5.10 13.31 -15.47
C GLN A 315 6.02 13.31 -14.27
N THR A 316 6.62 14.46 -13.96
CA THR A 316 7.28 14.67 -12.68
C THR A 316 6.28 15.02 -11.61
N LEU A 317 6.64 14.82 -10.34
CA LEU A 317 5.80 15.25 -9.21
C LEU A 317 5.47 16.75 -9.30
N ASP A 318 6.47 17.59 -9.59
CA ASP A 318 6.30 19.04 -9.64
C ASP A 318 5.38 19.48 -10.79
N GLN A 319 5.41 18.80 -11.93
CA GLN A 319 4.45 19.03 -13.02
C GLN A 319 3.01 18.71 -12.59
N ASN A 320 2.80 17.62 -11.89
CA ASN A 320 1.48 17.26 -11.38
C ASN A 320 1.01 18.23 -10.29
N LEU A 321 1.89 18.62 -9.36
CA LEU A 321 1.58 19.63 -8.35
C LEU A 321 1.20 20.97 -8.98
N THR A 322 1.92 21.41 -10.02
CA THR A 322 1.61 22.62 -10.79
C THR A 322 0.21 22.55 -11.41
N ASP A 323 -0.16 21.41 -11.99
CA ASP A 323 -1.51 21.22 -12.55
C ASP A 323 -2.59 21.27 -11.46
N LEU A 324 -2.37 20.62 -10.32
CA LEU A 324 -3.30 20.65 -9.19
C LEU A 324 -3.50 22.07 -8.62
N VAL A 325 -2.44 22.86 -8.53
CA VAL A 325 -2.53 24.28 -8.13
C VAL A 325 -3.29 25.10 -9.16
N ARG A 326 -2.96 24.94 -10.44
CA ARG A 326 -3.63 25.66 -11.56
C ARG A 326 -5.13 25.38 -11.61
N ARG A 327 -5.52 24.13 -11.33
CA ARG A 327 -6.92 23.69 -11.23
C ARG A 327 -7.59 24.06 -9.91
N ASN A 328 -6.89 24.77 -9.03
CA ASN A 328 -7.38 25.20 -7.73
C ASN A 328 -7.79 24.04 -6.77
N ILE A 329 -7.20 22.86 -6.96
CA ILE A 329 -7.47 21.66 -6.15
C ILE A 329 -6.67 21.70 -4.85
N ILE A 330 -5.39 22.11 -4.92
CA ILE A 330 -4.51 22.29 -3.75
C ILE A 330 -4.00 23.73 -3.69
N SER A 331 -3.54 24.12 -2.51
CA SER A 331 -2.91 25.44 -2.35
C SER A 331 -1.45 25.44 -2.84
N PRO A 332 -0.89 26.61 -3.24
CA PRO A 332 0.53 26.72 -3.53
C PRO A 332 1.43 26.29 -2.36
N ALA A 333 1.01 26.61 -1.12
CA ALA A 333 1.74 26.21 0.08
C ALA A 333 1.80 24.69 0.26
N GLU A 334 0.70 23.97 -0.01
CA GLU A 334 0.68 22.50 0.01
C GLU A 334 1.58 21.91 -1.09
N ALA A 335 1.53 22.46 -2.30
CA ALA A 335 2.42 22.04 -3.39
C ALA A 335 3.89 22.24 -3.03
N ARG A 336 4.24 23.42 -2.48
CA ARG A 336 5.59 23.73 -2.02
C ARG A 336 6.11 22.73 -0.99
N ALA A 337 5.26 22.34 -0.05
CA ALA A 337 5.62 21.38 1.00
C ALA A 337 5.92 19.96 0.47
N LYS A 338 5.41 19.61 -0.72
CA LYS A 338 5.55 18.29 -1.34
C LYS A 338 6.54 18.28 -2.50
N ALA A 339 6.84 19.44 -3.09
CA ALA A 339 7.61 19.58 -4.31
C ALA A 339 9.08 19.14 -4.15
N LYS A 340 9.65 18.65 -5.26
CA LYS A 340 11.09 18.41 -5.36
C LYS A 340 11.86 19.73 -5.41
N PHE A 341 11.31 20.74 -6.06
CA PHE A 341 11.86 22.10 -6.18
C PHE A 341 10.86 23.11 -5.60
N PRO A 342 10.85 23.29 -4.26
CA PRO A 342 9.90 24.18 -3.59
C PRO A 342 9.89 25.63 -4.09
N GLU A 343 11.01 26.11 -4.61
CA GLU A 343 11.19 27.45 -5.17
C GLU A 343 10.27 27.73 -6.37
N ASN A 344 9.81 26.72 -7.06
CA ASN A 344 8.87 26.84 -8.18
C ASN A 344 7.42 27.12 -7.74
N PHE A 345 7.15 27.07 -6.44
CA PHE A 345 5.82 27.29 -5.85
C PHE A 345 5.90 28.46 -4.86
N PRO A 346 5.81 29.71 -5.34
CA PRO A 346 5.77 30.88 -4.48
C PRO A 346 4.52 30.81 -3.58
N GLY A 347 4.73 30.98 -2.28
CA GLY A 347 3.70 30.98 -1.24
C GLY A 347 3.12 32.37 -1.03
#